data_998e02a6ca2ca2aa9dcc3a69e93fe861
#
_entry.id   998e02a6ca2ca2aa9dcc3a69e93fe861
#
_cell.length_a   1.000
_cell.length_b   1.000
_cell.length_c   1.000
_cell.angle_alpha   90.00
_cell.angle_beta   90.00
_cell.angle_gamma   90.00
#
_symmetry.space_group_name_H-M   'P 1'
#
loop_
_entity.id
_entity.type
_entity.pdbx_description
1 polymer ?
#
loop_
_entity_poly.entity_id
_entity_poly.type
_entity_poly.pdbx_seq_one_letter_code
_entity_poly.pdbx_strand_id
1 'polypeptide(L)'
;MDKLLLQQQVLKRLAEDLLQAEQAARAAHETATHEENIAENKYDTLGLEAAYLATGQLRRAEAIRKALANWRQFRPRPYDVRKGIQLGALVCMVDSDDKQQHLFLGLDGGSMKLVSGTQLVQVISSEAPLARAMLGKCEGDEVSIQVALIRQQFEVLRVY
;
A
#
# COMPACT_ATOMS: atom_id res chain seq x y z
N MET A 1 -10.22 2.21 17.37
CA MET A 1 -9.74 1.38 16.21
C MET A 1 -8.48 0.64 16.62
N ASP A 2 -8.37 -0.62 16.26
CA ASP A 2 -7.24 -1.48 16.65
C ASP A 2 -6.20 -1.55 15.49
N LYS A 3 -5.02 -1.02 15.74
CA LYS A 3 -3.91 -1.01 14.77
C LYS A 3 -3.38 -2.40 14.45
N LEU A 4 -3.45 -3.33 15.40
CA LEU A 4 -3.01 -4.71 15.16
C LEU A 4 -3.97 -5.44 14.22
N LEU A 5 -5.27 -5.20 14.35
CA LEU A 5 -6.26 -5.73 13.40
C LEU A 5 -6.07 -5.14 12.00
N LEU A 6 -5.77 -3.85 11.89
CA LEU A 6 -5.45 -3.23 10.60
C LEU A 6 -4.19 -3.85 9.99
N GLN A 7 -3.13 -4.05 10.77
CA GLN A 7 -1.92 -4.74 10.29
C GLN A 7 -2.22 -6.16 9.82
N GLN A 8 -3.04 -6.92 10.53
CA GLN A 8 -3.45 -8.27 10.12
C GLN A 8 -4.20 -8.25 8.78
N GLN A 9 -5.08 -7.26 8.56
CA GLN A 9 -5.76 -7.09 7.27
C GLN A 9 -4.77 -6.79 6.14
N VAL A 10 -3.76 -5.92 6.37
CA VAL A 10 -2.68 -5.67 5.40
C VAL A 10 -1.94 -6.96 5.07
N LEU A 11 -1.53 -7.72 6.08
CA LEU A 11 -0.80 -8.98 5.90
C LEU A 11 -1.62 -10.00 5.10
N LYS A 12 -2.91 -10.13 5.42
CA LYS A 12 -3.81 -11.02 4.68
C LYS A 12 -3.91 -10.61 3.22
N ARG A 13 -4.13 -9.32 2.94
CA ARG A 13 -4.25 -8.81 1.57
C ARG A 13 -2.96 -8.98 0.77
N LEU A 14 -1.81 -8.68 1.37
CA LEU A 14 -0.51 -8.90 0.72
C LEU A 14 -0.26 -10.39 0.41
N ALA A 15 -0.67 -11.30 1.29
CA ALA A 15 -0.54 -12.73 1.04
C ALA A 15 -1.45 -13.20 -0.12
N GLU A 16 -2.67 -12.67 -0.22
CA GLU A 16 -3.59 -12.93 -1.32
C GLU A 16 -3.03 -12.39 -2.64
N ASP A 17 -2.54 -11.14 -2.64
CA ASP A 17 -1.94 -10.50 -3.81
C ASP A 17 -0.66 -11.24 -4.28
N LEU A 18 0.15 -11.76 -3.34
CA LEU A 18 1.32 -12.58 -3.65
C LEU A 18 0.92 -13.86 -4.37
N LEU A 19 -0.08 -14.58 -3.85
CA LEU A 19 -0.57 -15.80 -4.47
C LEU A 19 -1.07 -15.55 -5.90
N GLN A 20 -1.81 -14.46 -6.11
CA GLN A 20 -2.29 -14.07 -7.44
C GLN A 20 -1.13 -13.75 -8.39
N ALA A 21 -0.12 -13.01 -7.94
CA ALA A 21 1.04 -12.66 -8.75
C ALA A 21 1.87 -13.91 -9.12
N GLU A 22 2.04 -14.85 -8.20
CA GLU A 22 2.73 -16.11 -8.45
C GLU A 22 1.96 -17.00 -9.44
N GLN A 23 0.64 -17.07 -9.32
CA GLN A 23 -0.20 -17.81 -10.27
C GLN A 23 -0.14 -17.19 -11.67
N ALA A 24 -0.21 -15.85 -11.77
CA ALA A 24 -0.10 -15.14 -13.04
C ALA A 24 1.28 -15.34 -13.69
N ALA A 25 2.36 -15.32 -12.89
CA ALA A 25 3.70 -15.58 -13.39
C ALA A 25 3.85 -17.01 -13.95
N ARG A 26 3.29 -17.98 -13.24
CA ARG A 26 3.30 -19.39 -13.66
C ARG A 26 2.52 -19.58 -14.96
N ALA A 27 1.30 -19.05 -15.05
CA ALA A 27 0.48 -19.13 -16.25
C ALA A 27 1.16 -18.49 -17.47
N ALA A 28 1.78 -17.31 -17.29
CA ALA A 28 2.50 -16.64 -18.37
C ALA A 28 3.76 -17.42 -18.78
N HIS A 29 4.47 -18.04 -17.83
CA HIS A 29 5.63 -18.89 -18.12
C HIS A 29 5.22 -20.15 -18.91
N GLU A 30 4.15 -20.82 -18.52
CA GLU A 30 3.60 -21.97 -19.23
C GLU A 30 3.24 -21.60 -20.68
N THR A 31 2.60 -20.47 -20.90
CA THR A 31 2.30 -19.96 -22.24
C THR A 31 3.57 -19.69 -23.04
N ALA A 32 4.59 -19.10 -22.43
CA ALA A 32 5.85 -18.79 -23.10
C ALA A 32 6.64 -20.03 -23.52
N THR A 33 6.49 -21.13 -22.79
CA THR A 33 7.27 -22.38 -22.98
C THR A 33 6.47 -23.49 -23.67
N HIS A 34 5.16 -23.28 -23.93
CA HIS A 34 4.33 -24.31 -24.59
C HIS A 34 4.78 -24.54 -26.04
N GLU A 35 4.88 -25.79 -26.45
CA GLU A 35 5.34 -26.17 -27.80
C GLU A 35 4.50 -25.57 -28.93
N GLU A 36 3.18 -25.44 -28.72
CA GLU A 36 2.25 -24.81 -29.68
C GLU A 36 2.49 -23.31 -29.88
N ASN A 37 3.21 -22.67 -28.98
CA ASN A 37 3.54 -21.23 -29.01
C ASN A 37 4.97 -20.96 -29.51
N ILE A 38 5.66 -21.95 -30.04
CA ILE A 38 6.95 -21.73 -30.70
C ILE A 38 6.74 -20.86 -31.95
N ALA A 39 7.59 -19.85 -32.10
CA ALA A 39 7.49 -18.91 -33.22
C ALA A 39 7.58 -19.64 -34.56
N GLU A 40 6.54 -19.54 -35.38
CA GLU A 40 6.48 -20.12 -36.73
C GLU A 40 7.24 -19.25 -37.74
N ASN A 41 7.35 -17.93 -37.46
CA ASN A 41 8.08 -16.97 -38.29
C ASN A 41 8.53 -15.77 -37.43
N LYS A 42 9.28 -14.82 -38.05
CA LYS A 42 9.81 -13.63 -37.37
C LYS A 42 8.78 -12.63 -36.87
N TYR A 43 7.53 -12.75 -37.26
CA TYR A 43 6.42 -11.88 -36.84
C TYR A 43 5.57 -12.51 -35.73
N ASP A 44 5.82 -13.77 -35.38
CA ASP A 44 5.13 -14.46 -34.28
C ASP A 44 5.79 -14.10 -32.95
N THR A 45 5.12 -13.25 -32.15
CA THR A 45 5.62 -12.70 -30.89
C THR A 45 4.92 -13.24 -29.66
N LEU A 46 3.96 -14.19 -29.80
CA LEU A 46 3.14 -14.68 -28.69
C LEU A 46 4.00 -15.21 -27.52
N GLY A 47 4.98 -16.07 -27.80
CA GLY A 47 5.89 -16.61 -26.80
C GLY A 47 6.76 -15.54 -26.14
N LEU A 48 7.24 -14.57 -26.93
CA LEU A 48 8.04 -13.45 -26.44
C LEU A 48 7.23 -12.53 -25.52
N GLU A 49 6.02 -12.17 -25.91
CA GLU A 49 5.10 -11.35 -25.09
C GLU A 49 4.75 -12.05 -23.76
N ALA A 50 4.47 -13.36 -23.81
CA ALA A 50 4.22 -14.16 -22.62
C ALA A 50 5.46 -14.21 -21.69
N ALA A 51 6.68 -14.31 -22.22
CA ALA A 51 7.91 -14.26 -21.44
C ALA A 51 8.12 -12.91 -20.75
N TYR A 52 7.83 -11.79 -21.41
CA TYR A 52 7.87 -10.48 -20.78
C TYR A 52 6.82 -10.33 -19.68
N LEU A 53 5.61 -10.84 -19.89
CA LEU A 53 4.55 -10.84 -18.89
C LEU A 53 4.96 -11.69 -17.67
N ALA A 54 5.52 -12.87 -17.87
CA ALA A 54 6.01 -13.71 -16.80
C ALA A 54 7.10 -13.01 -15.96
N THR A 55 8.05 -12.34 -16.60
CA THR A 55 9.08 -11.56 -15.94
C THR A 55 8.49 -10.41 -15.11
N GLY A 56 7.51 -9.69 -15.66
CA GLY A 56 6.82 -8.62 -14.96
C GLY A 56 6.07 -9.11 -13.72
N GLN A 57 5.37 -10.25 -13.81
CA GLN A 57 4.66 -10.86 -12.69
C GLN A 57 5.62 -11.40 -11.62
N LEU A 58 6.77 -11.96 -11.99
CA LEU A 58 7.80 -12.38 -11.04
C LEU A 58 8.37 -11.20 -10.26
N ARG A 59 8.66 -10.09 -10.92
CA ARG A 59 9.10 -8.86 -10.24
C ARG A 59 8.06 -8.32 -9.28
N ARG A 60 6.79 -8.36 -9.67
CA ARG A 60 5.67 -7.97 -8.80
C ARG A 60 5.58 -8.90 -7.58
N ALA A 61 5.64 -10.22 -7.77
CA ALA A 61 5.63 -11.19 -6.69
C ALA A 61 6.78 -10.96 -5.70
N GLU A 62 7.99 -10.67 -6.20
CA GLU A 62 9.15 -10.39 -5.37
C GLU A 62 8.98 -9.11 -4.53
N ALA A 63 8.44 -8.05 -5.13
CA ALA A 63 8.13 -6.81 -4.42
C ALA A 63 7.10 -7.03 -3.31
N ILE A 64 6.03 -7.81 -3.57
CA ILE A 64 5.01 -8.15 -2.58
C ILE A 64 5.60 -9.02 -1.47
N ARG A 65 6.45 -9.98 -1.79
CA ARG A 65 7.12 -10.86 -0.82
C ARG A 65 7.98 -10.05 0.15
N LYS A 66 8.73 -9.07 -0.37
CA LYS A 66 9.54 -8.15 0.43
C LYS A 66 8.66 -7.28 1.33
N ALA A 67 7.59 -6.70 0.79
CA ALA A 67 6.62 -5.92 1.57
C ALA A 67 6.02 -6.77 2.70
N LEU A 68 5.57 -7.98 2.40
CA LEU A 68 4.99 -8.91 3.37
C LEU A 68 5.96 -9.24 4.51
N ALA A 69 7.24 -9.47 4.20
CA ALA A 69 8.27 -9.72 5.21
C ALA A 69 8.47 -8.50 6.13
N ASN A 70 8.53 -7.30 5.58
CA ASN A 70 8.66 -6.05 6.34
C ASN A 70 7.44 -5.81 7.24
N TRP A 71 6.23 -5.98 6.71
CA TRP A 71 4.99 -5.83 7.46
C TRP A 71 4.82 -6.85 8.59
N ARG A 72 5.34 -8.06 8.46
CA ARG A 72 5.36 -9.08 9.54
C ARG A 72 6.22 -8.65 10.73
N GLN A 73 7.31 -7.94 10.45
CA GLN A 73 8.22 -7.46 11.50
C GLN A 73 7.78 -6.11 12.09
N PHE A 74 6.93 -5.40 11.39
CA PHE A 74 6.45 -4.10 11.81
C PHE A 74 5.65 -4.19 13.11
N ARG A 75 5.86 -3.22 14.02
CA ARG A 75 5.17 -3.13 15.31
C ARG A 75 4.65 -1.71 15.49
N PRO A 76 3.36 -1.45 15.18
CA PRO A 76 2.74 -0.16 15.45
C PRO A 76 2.81 0.18 16.94
N ARG A 77 3.37 1.34 17.26
CA ARG A 77 3.51 1.80 18.65
C ARG A 77 2.29 2.62 19.07
N PRO A 78 1.97 2.68 20.39
CA PRO A 78 1.01 3.65 20.90
C PRO A 78 1.44 5.08 20.58
N TYR A 79 0.46 5.97 20.44
CA TYR A 79 0.71 7.39 20.24
C TYR A 79 1.41 7.99 21.48
N ASP A 80 2.46 8.76 21.27
CA ASP A 80 3.17 9.54 22.27
C ASP A 80 3.10 11.02 21.87
N VAL A 81 2.35 11.82 22.61
CA VAL A 81 2.15 13.25 22.34
C VAL A 81 3.45 14.04 22.24
N ARG A 82 4.50 13.60 22.95
CA ARG A 82 5.80 14.27 22.91
C ARG A 82 6.56 14.07 21.60
N LYS A 83 6.21 13.01 20.87
CA LYS A 83 6.84 12.65 19.58
C LYS A 83 5.97 13.00 18.39
N GLY A 84 4.70 13.26 18.63
CA GLY A 84 3.74 13.48 17.57
C GLY A 84 3.45 12.22 16.74
N ILE A 85 2.85 12.43 15.57
CA ILE A 85 2.53 11.37 14.62
C ILE A 85 3.82 10.71 14.10
N GLN A 86 3.88 9.39 14.22
CA GLN A 86 4.99 8.57 13.74
C GLN A 86 4.50 7.41 12.87
N LEU A 87 5.43 6.71 12.25
CA LEU A 87 5.13 5.46 11.53
C LEU A 87 4.38 4.49 12.45
N GLY A 88 3.28 3.94 11.98
CA GLY A 88 2.37 3.09 12.74
C GLY A 88 1.27 3.86 13.47
N ALA A 89 1.19 5.18 13.32
CA ALA A 89 0.06 5.95 13.83
C ALA A 89 -1.19 5.74 12.96
N LEU A 90 -2.32 5.68 13.61
CA LEU A 90 -3.63 5.79 12.99
C LEU A 90 -4.17 7.19 13.29
N VAL A 91 -4.42 7.96 12.24
CA VAL A 91 -4.77 9.38 12.32
C VAL A 91 -6.17 9.60 11.78
N CYS A 92 -7.01 10.28 12.55
CA CYS A 92 -8.26 10.86 12.08
C CYS A 92 -8.03 12.33 11.78
N MET A 93 -8.34 12.76 10.58
CA MET A 93 -8.24 14.16 10.17
C MET A 93 -9.48 14.59 9.41
N VAL A 94 -9.67 15.90 9.32
CA VAL A 94 -10.78 16.52 8.62
C VAL A 94 -10.25 17.53 7.61
N ASP A 95 -10.87 17.58 6.44
CA ASP A 95 -10.57 18.59 5.41
C ASP A 95 -11.42 19.87 5.58
N SER A 96 -11.21 20.84 4.71
CA SER A 96 -11.95 22.12 4.71
C SER A 96 -13.45 21.99 4.45
N ASP A 97 -13.91 20.83 3.97
CA ASP A 97 -15.32 20.53 3.70
C ASP A 97 -15.95 19.66 4.81
N ASP A 98 -15.34 19.62 5.99
CA ASP A 98 -15.74 18.81 7.16
C ASP A 98 -15.76 17.30 6.89
N LYS A 99 -15.09 16.85 5.86
CA LYS A 99 -15.00 15.43 5.53
C LYS A 99 -13.89 14.76 6.31
N GLN A 100 -14.27 13.81 7.16
CA GLN A 100 -13.32 13.03 7.93
C GLN A 100 -12.72 11.89 7.12
N GLN A 101 -11.44 11.65 7.35
CA GLN A 101 -10.72 10.50 6.81
C GLN A 101 -9.82 9.87 7.88
N HIS A 102 -9.63 8.57 7.76
CA HIS A 102 -8.78 7.80 8.65
C HIS A 102 -7.59 7.26 7.85
N LEU A 103 -6.39 7.56 8.33
CA LEU A 103 -5.14 7.19 7.67
C LEU A 103 -4.30 6.35 8.62
N PHE A 104 -3.83 5.21 8.15
CA PHE A 104 -2.86 4.39 8.86
C PHE A 104 -1.49 4.55 8.19
N LEU A 105 -0.54 5.14 8.91
CA LEU A 105 0.81 5.34 8.41
C LEU A 105 1.57 4.03 8.46
N GLY A 106 1.70 3.40 7.32
CA GLY A 106 2.31 2.08 7.19
C GLY A 106 3.62 2.09 6.40
N LEU A 107 4.13 0.90 6.21
CA LEU A 107 5.31 0.64 5.39
C LEU A 107 4.95 0.64 3.89
N ASP A 108 5.98 0.71 3.05
CA ASP A 108 5.83 0.56 1.61
C ASP A 108 5.20 -0.78 1.22
N GLY A 109 4.54 -0.78 0.09
CA GLY A 109 3.84 -1.95 -0.45
C GLY A 109 2.50 -2.27 0.21
N GLY A 110 2.13 -1.58 1.31
CA GLY A 110 0.87 -1.79 2.01
C GLY A 110 -0.22 -0.76 1.72
N SER A 111 -0.05 0.09 0.71
CA SER A 111 -1.04 1.13 0.36
C SER A 111 -2.35 0.50 -0.13
N MET A 112 -3.37 0.52 0.71
CA MET A 112 -4.67 -0.08 0.43
C MET A 112 -5.76 0.55 1.29
N LYS A 113 -7.03 0.28 0.94
CA LYS A 113 -8.18 0.65 1.76
C LYS A 113 -8.62 -0.55 2.59
N LEU A 114 -8.80 -0.33 3.86
CA LEU A 114 -9.25 -1.31 4.84
C LEU A 114 -10.54 -0.86 5.51
N VAL A 115 -11.24 -1.79 6.15
CA VAL A 115 -12.45 -1.50 6.91
C VAL A 115 -12.21 -1.82 8.38
N SER A 116 -12.48 -0.86 9.27
CA SER A 116 -12.44 -1.03 10.71
C SER A 116 -13.80 -0.69 11.30
N GLY A 117 -14.62 -1.71 11.61
CA GLY A 117 -16.03 -1.50 11.94
C GLY A 117 -16.78 -0.91 10.74
N THR A 118 -17.38 0.26 10.92
CA THR A 118 -18.06 1.01 9.84
C THR A 118 -17.18 2.02 9.13
N GLN A 119 -15.91 2.15 9.54
CA GLN A 119 -15.01 3.18 9.05
C GLN A 119 -14.06 2.66 7.99
N LEU A 120 -13.86 3.45 6.94
CA LEU A 120 -12.85 3.20 5.93
C LEU A 120 -11.52 3.79 6.40
N VAL A 121 -10.48 2.98 6.41
CA VAL A 121 -9.11 3.39 6.75
C VAL A 121 -8.23 3.22 5.52
N GLN A 122 -7.57 4.29 5.12
CA GLN A 122 -6.58 4.20 4.06
C GLN A 122 -5.18 4.01 4.66
N VAL A 123 -4.53 2.93 4.26
CA VAL A 123 -3.11 2.74 4.55
C VAL A 123 -2.30 3.55 3.55
N ILE A 124 -1.39 4.37 4.05
CA ILE A 124 -0.49 5.16 3.22
C ILE A 124 0.97 4.88 3.63
N SER A 125 1.86 4.88 2.65
CA SER A 125 3.29 4.79 2.90
C SER A 125 3.81 6.05 3.58
N SER A 126 4.81 5.91 4.45
CA SER A 126 5.52 7.04 5.06
C SER A 126 6.15 7.99 4.04
N GLU A 127 6.39 7.53 2.82
CA GLU A 127 6.94 8.33 1.73
C GLU A 127 5.88 9.18 1.01
N ALA A 128 4.59 8.90 1.22
CA ALA A 128 3.53 9.70 0.62
C ALA A 128 3.59 11.17 1.08
N PRO A 129 3.31 12.15 0.21
CA PRO A 129 3.38 13.57 0.57
C PRO A 129 2.54 13.93 1.81
N LEU A 130 1.35 13.36 1.93
CA LEU A 130 0.49 13.58 3.09
C LEU A 130 1.08 12.97 4.37
N ALA A 131 1.65 11.76 4.28
CA ALA A 131 2.31 11.13 5.42
C ALA A 131 3.50 11.97 5.92
N ARG A 132 4.34 12.44 5.01
CA ARG A 132 5.48 13.31 5.35
C ARG A 132 5.05 14.61 6.00
N ALA A 133 3.95 15.20 5.54
CA ALA A 133 3.41 16.43 6.12
C ALA A 133 2.81 16.22 7.53
N MET A 134 2.35 15.00 7.84
CA MET A 134 1.79 14.64 9.15
C MET A 134 2.85 14.28 10.19
N LEU A 135 4.02 13.77 9.79
CA LEU A 135 5.04 13.31 10.74
C LEU A 135 5.42 14.41 11.73
N GLY A 136 5.40 14.06 13.02
CA GLY A 136 5.70 14.97 14.12
C GLY A 136 4.56 15.92 14.52
N LYS A 137 3.46 15.96 13.78
CA LYS A 137 2.26 16.73 14.12
C LYS A 137 1.50 16.07 15.27
N CYS A 138 0.74 16.88 16.01
CA CYS A 138 -0.10 16.45 17.12
C CYS A 138 -1.57 16.67 16.85
N GLU A 139 -2.43 16.19 17.72
CA GLU A 139 -3.86 16.51 17.70
C GLU A 139 -4.07 18.01 17.78
N GLY A 140 -4.95 18.56 16.93
CA GLY A 140 -5.21 19.99 16.78
C GLY A 140 -4.28 20.71 15.79
N ASP A 141 -3.23 20.04 15.29
CA ASP A 141 -2.33 20.67 14.32
C ASP A 141 -2.92 20.66 12.91
N GLU A 142 -2.56 21.70 12.14
CA GLU A 142 -2.87 21.76 10.72
C GLU A 142 -1.81 21.06 9.87
N VAL A 143 -2.27 20.36 8.84
CA VAL A 143 -1.47 19.68 7.82
C VAL A 143 -1.82 20.25 6.47
N SER A 144 -0.84 20.74 5.74
CA SER A 144 -1.01 21.25 4.38
C SER A 144 -0.16 20.46 3.40
N ILE A 145 -0.76 20.11 2.27
CA ILE A 145 -0.04 19.53 1.13
C ILE A 145 -0.42 20.30 -0.14
N GLN A 146 0.49 20.28 -1.09
CA GLN A 146 0.23 20.80 -2.43
C GLN A 146 0.29 19.65 -3.43
N VAL A 147 -0.83 19.44 -4.13
CA VAL A 147 -0.94 18.46 -5.21
C VAL A 147 -1.20 19.24 -6.49
N ALA A 148 -0.23 19.25 -7.38
CA ALA A 148 -0.23 20.11 -8.57
C ALA A 148 -0.41 21.60 -8.18
N LEU A 149 -1.49 22.25 -8.62
CA LEU A 149 -1.80 23.64 -8.31
C LEU A 149 -2.80 23.81 -7.14
N ILE A 150 -3.25 22.70 -6.55
CA ILE A 150 -4.26 22.71 -5.50
C ILE A 150 -3.58 22.51 -4.15
N ARG A 151 -3.80 23.46 -3.24
CA ARG A 151 -3.41 23.32 -1.83
C ARG A 151 -4.56 22.66 -1.08
N GLN A 152 -4.26 21.57 -0.40
CA GLN A 152 -5.18 20.87 0.48
C GLN A 152 -4.76 21.10 1.93
N GLN A 153 -5.72 21.40 2.79
CA GLN A 153 -5.52 21.63 4.21
C GLN A 153 -6.37 20.64 5.00
N PHE A 154 -5.81 20.16 6.09
CA PHE A 154 -6.45 19.22 7.01
C PHE A 154 -6.14 19.63 8.43
N GLU A 155 -7.03 19.29 9.35
CA GLU A 155 -6.79 19.36 10.79
C GLU A 155 -6.71 17.94 11.36
N VAL A 156 -5.73 17.70 12.21
CA VAL A 156 -5.57 16.42 12.93
C VAL A 156 -6.56 16.40 14.10
N LEU A 157 -7.60 15.59 14.00
CA LEU A 157 -8.61 15.46 15.05
C LEU A 157 -8.17 14.50 16.14
N ARG A 158 -7.59 13.38 15.78
CA ARG A 158 -7.21 12.33 16.74
C ARG A 158 -6.09 11.43 16.21
N VAL A 159 -5.22 11.02 17.13
CA VAL A 159 -4.12 10.07 16.85
C VAL A 159 -4.20 8.89 17.81
N TYR A 160 -4.05 7.66 17.28
CA TYR A 160 -4.09 6.43 18.06
C TYR A 160 -2.74 5.72 18.05
#